data_bff9589f8c4ddae1a5c49ac064cb0008
#
_entry.id   bff9589f8c4ddae1a5c49ac064cb0008
#
_cell.length_a   1.000
_cell.length_b   1.000
_cell.length_c   1.000
_cell.angle_alpha   90.00
_cell.angle_beta   90.00
_cell.angle_gamma   90.00
#
_symmetry.space_group_name_H-M   'P 1'
#
loop_
_entity.id
_entity.type
_entity.pdbx_description
1 polymer ?
#
loop_
_entity_poly.entity_id
_entity_poly.type
_entity_poly.pdbx_seq_one_letter_code
_entity_poly.pdbx_strand_id
1 'polypeptide(L)'
;GEALERVVEKHHPDIIVPEIEAIRTERLYDFEKEGIQVVPSARAVNFTMNRKAIRDLAAKELGLKTANYFYAKTLDELKEAAAKIGFPCVVKPLMSSSGKGQSLVGSVRCV
;
A
#
# COMPACT_ATOMS: atom_id res chain seq x y z
N GLY A 1 -4.80 -7.74 -14.29
CA GLY A 1 -6.06 -8.38 -14.32
C GLY A 1 -6.08 -9.53 -15.32
N GLU A 2 -6.68 -9.31 -16.47
CA GLU A 2 -6.96 -10.36 -17.47
C GLU A 2 -5.75 -11.20 -17.92
N ALA A 3 -4.57 -10.59 -18.05
CA ALA A 3 -3.37 -11.33 -18.44
C ALA A 3 -2.97 -12.35 -17.38
N LEU A 4 -3.08 -11.99 -16.10
CA LEU A 4 -2.79 -12.88 -14.98
C LEU A 4 -3.82 -14.03 -14.92
N GLU A 5 -5.10 -13.73 -15.12
CA GLU A 5 -6.18 -14.74 -15.18
C GLU A 5 -5.90 -15.78 -16.27
N ARG A 6 -5.65 -15.31 -17.50
CA ARG A 6 -5.32 -16.22 -18.63
C ARG A 6 -4.14 -17.13 -18.36
N VAL A 7 -3.11 -16.63 -17.65
CA VAL A 7 -1.95 -17.46 -17.29
C VAL A 7 -2.33 -18.51 -16.26
N VAL A 8 -3.09 -18.12 -15.22
CA VAL A 8 -3.56 -19.05 -14.19
C VAL A 8 -4.48 -20.11 -14.78
N GLU A 9 -5.45 -19.72 -15.61
CA GLU A 9 -6.36 -20.65 -16.32
C GLU A 9 -5.61 -21.61 -17.23
N LYS A 10 -4.57 -21.13 -17.92
CA LYS A 10 -3.77 -21.97 -18.82
C LYS A 10 -2.90 -23.00 -18.11
N HIS A 11 -2.31 -22.61 -16.98
CA HIS A 11 -1.25 -23.40 -16.32
C HIS A 11 -1.72 -24.13 -15.06
N HIS A 12 -2.91 -23.80 -14.53
CA HIS A 12 -3.49 -24.39 -13.31
C HIS A 12 -2.47 -24.56 -12.17
N PRO A 13 -1.83 -23.45 -11.71
CA PRO A 13 -0.80 -23.55 -10.67
C PRO A 13 -1.42 -23.95 -9.33
N ASP A 14 -0.71 -24.74 -8.55
CA ASP A 14 -1.09 -25.07 -7.18
C ASP A 14 -0.82 -23.91 -6.21
N ILE A 15 0.22 -23.13 -6.50
CA ILE A 15 0.68 -22.00 -5.67
C ILE A 15 0.99 -20.80 -6.55
N ILE A 16 0.54 -19.62 -6.12
CA ILE A 16 0.89 -18.32 -6.70
C ILE A 16 1.78 -17.57 -5.71
N VAL A 17 2.97 -17.17 -6.14
CA VAL A 17 3.90 -16.35 -5.35
C VAL A 17 4.03 -14.98 -5.99
N PRO A 18 3.33 -13.94 -5.47
CA PRO A 18 3.50 -12.57 -5.94
C PRO A 18 4.88 -12.05 -5.59
N GLU A 19 5.62 -11.58 -6.58
CA GLU A 19 6.99 -11.08 -6.38
C GLU A 19 7.09 -9.57 -6.58
N ILE A 20 6.43 -9.03 -7.61
CA ILE A 20 6.45 -7.60 -7.90
C ILE A 20 5.21 -6.87 -7.39
N GLU A 21 5.38 -5.59 -7.04
CA GLU A 21 4.30 -4.79 -6.48
C GLU A 21 3.28 -4.29 -7.51
N ALA A 22 3.60 -4.35 -8.82
CA ALA A 22 2.73 -3.85 -9.89
C ALA A 22 1.65 -4.85 -10.32
N ILE A 23 0.97 -5.49 -9.38
CA ILE A 23 -0.09 -6.46 -9.61
C ILE A 23 -1.43 -5.99 -9.05
N ARG A 24 -2.53 -6.49 -9.62
CA ARG A 24 -3.86 -6.31 -9.06
C ARG A 24 -4.06 -7.27 -7.90
N THR A 25 -3.93 -6.78 -6.69
CA THR A 25 -4.05 -7.60 -5.47
C THR A 25 -5.46 -8.17 -5.29
N GLU A 26 -6.49 -7.52 -5.84
CA GLU A 26 -7.87 -8.01 -5.81
C GLU A 26 -8.01 -9.39 -6.46
N ARG A 27 -7.27 -9.65 -7.54
CA ARG A 27 -7.30 -10.95 -8.21
C ARG A 27 -6.69 -12.09 -7.39
N LEU A 28 -5.76 -11.77 -6.51
CA LEU A 28 -5.20 -12.77 -5.60
C LEU A 28 -6.25 -13.29 -4.61
N TYR A 29 -7.17 -12.42 -4.14
CA TYR A 29 -8.30 -12.86 -3.31
C TYR A 29 -9.27 -13.78 -4.06
N ASP A 30 -9.47 -13.54 -5.36
CA ASP A 30 -10.33 -14.40 -6.18
C ASP A 30 -9.70 -15.79 -6.33
N PHE A 31 -8.40 -15.88 -6.61
CA PHE A 31 -7.69 -17.15 -6.70
C PHE A 31 -7.68 -17.92 -5.36
N GLU A 32 -7.54 -17.24 -4.22
CA GLU A 32 -7.67 -17.88 -2.90
C GLU A 32 -9.07 -18.49 -2.70
N LYS A 33 -10.14 -17.80 -3.15
CA LYS A 33 -11.51 -18.34 -3.09
C LYS A 33 -11.72 -19.56 -4.00
N GLU A 34 -11.00 -19.60 -5.11
CA GLU A 34 -10.99 -20.74 -6.04
C GLU A 34 -10.15 -21.92 -5.54
N GLY A 35 -9.49 -21.78 -4.38
CA GLY A 35 -8.72 -22.83 -3.74
C GLY A 35 -7.23 -22.85 -4.15
N ILE A 36 -6.76 -21.86 -4.90
CA ILE A 36 -5.33 -21.73 -5.24
C ILE A 36 -4.61 -21.07 -4.06
N GLN A 37 -3.51 -21.68 -3.61
CA GLN A 37 -2.71 -21.11 -2.53
C GLN A 37 -1.91 -19.90 -3.00
N VAL A 38 -2.08 -18.75 -2.32
CA VAL A 38 -1.28 -17.53 -2.57
C VAL A 38 -0.33 -17.30 -1.40
N VAL A 39 0.97 -17.14 -1.68
CA VAL A 39 2.03 -17.00 -0.67
C VAL A 39 2.95 -15.82 -1.01
N PRO A 40 3.02 -14.78 -0.17
CA PRO A 40 2.20 -14.52 1.01
C PRO A 40 0.72 -14.33 0.65
N SER A 41 -0.19 -14.46 1.61
CA SER A 41 -1.63 -14.36 1.35
C SER A 41 -2.02 -13.06 0.64
N ALA A 42 -3.11 -13.07 -0.13
CA ALA A 42 -3.63 -11.89 -0.82
C ALA A 42 -3.79 -10.69 0.13
N ARG A 43 -4.23 -10.93 1.37
CA ARG A 43 -4.33 -9.92 2.42
C ARG A 43 -2.97 -9.32 2.78
N ALA A 44 -1.95 -10.15 2.97
CA ALA A 44 -0.60 -9.69 3.28
C ALA A 44 0.00 -8.85 2.14
N VAL A 45 -0.16 -9.30 0.90
CA VAL A 45 0.28 -8.56 -0.29
C VAL A 45 -0.42 -7.19 -0.37
N ASN A 46 -1.73 -7.14 -0.12
CA ASN A 46 -2.47 -5.88 -0.12
C ASN A 46 -1.95 -4.90 0.93
N PHE A 47 -1.67 -5.37 2.15
CA PHE A 47 -1.11 -4.52 3.21
C PHE A 47 0.26 -3.95 2.84
N THR A 48 1.14 -4.71 2.21
CA THR A 48 2.47 -4.22 1.80
C THR A 48 2.39 -3.12 0.74
N MET A 49 1.36 -3.15 -0.11
CA MET A 49 1.12 -2.17 -1.17
C MET A 49 0.40 -0.92 -0.69
N ASN A 50 -0.49 -1.05 0.30
CA ASN A 50 -1.37 0.02 0.77
C ASN A 50 -0.84 0.63 2.07
N ARG A 51 -0.18 1.79 1.97
CA ARG A 51 0.41 2.48 3.14
C ARG A 51 -0.61 2.85 4.20
N LYS A 52 -1.84 3.19 3.80
CA LYS A 52 -2.91 3.49 4.74
C LYS A 52 -3.30 2.24 5.52
N ALA A 53 -3.56 1.15 4.82
CA ALA A 53 -4.00 -0.09 5.44
C ALA A 53 -2.96 -0.63 6.44
N ILE A 54 -1.68 -0.72 6.06
CA ILE A 54 -0.65 -1.22 6.97
C ILE A 54 -0.40 -0.27 8.15
N ARG A 55 -0.50 1.05 7.95
CA ARG A 55 -0.32 2.04 9.02
C ARG A 55 -1.46 1.98 10.02
N ASP A 56 -2.69 1.89 9.54
CA ASP A 56 -3.87 1.78 10.39
C ASP A 56 -3.87 0.45 11.14
N LEU A 57 -3.49 -0.66 10.51
CA LEU A 57 -3.29 -1.94 11.18
C LEU A 57 -2.27 -1.82 12.32
N ALA A 58 -1.08 -1.28 12.05
CA ALA A 58 -0.02 -1.16 13.04
C ALA A 58 -0.42 -0.25 14.21
N ALA A 59 -0.93 0.95 13.92
CA ALA A 59 -1.18 1.97 14.93
C ALA A 59 -2.51 1.75 15.68
N LYS A 60 -3.59 1.34 14.98
CA LYS A 60 -4.93 1.31 15.56
C LYS A 60 -5.35 -0.09 16.05
N GLU A 61 -4.99 -1.13 15.30
CA GLU A 61 -5.39 -2.49 15.65
C GLU A 61 -4.35 -3.19 16.52
N LEU A 62 -3.06 -3.06 16.20
CA LEU A 62 -1.98 -3.71 16.93
C LEU A 62 -1.36 -2.83 18.04
N GLY A 63 -1.74 -1.55 18.12
CA GLY A 63 -1.21 -0.63 19.11
C GLY A 63 0.30 -0.40 19.06
N LEU A 64 0.92 -0.63 17.90
CA LEU A 64 2.36 -0.46 17.72
C LEU A 64 2.72 1.03 17.67
N LYS A 65 3.86 1.37 18.26
CA LYS A 65 4.39 2.74 18.17
C LYS A 65 4.80 3.05 16.75
N THR A 66 4.17 4.07 16.17
CA THR A 66 4.48 4.58 14.82
C THR A 66 4.83 6.07 14.89
N ALA A 67 5.49 6.59 13.85
CA ALA A 67 5.62 8.03 13.69
C ALA A 67 4.23 8.67 13.51
N ASN A 68 4.09 9.94 13.87
CA ASN A 68 2.88 10.71 13.61
C ASN A 68 2.59 10.75 12.10
N TYR A 69 1.34 10.61 11.72
CA TYR A 69 0.93 10.61 10.33
C TYR A 69 -0.47 11.19 10.16
N PHE A 70 -0.71 11.77 8.99
CA PHE A 70 -2.01 12.25 8.54
C PHE A 70 -2.22 11.83 7.09
N TYR A 71 -3.48 11.74 6.69
CA TYR A 71 -3.87 11.51 5.30
C TYR A 71 -4.44 12.80 4.73
N ALA A 72 -4.14 13.08 3.46
CA ALA A 72 -4.62 14.24 2.73
C ALA A 72 -5.07 13.82 1.33
N LYS A 73 -6.19 14.37 0.87
CA LYS A 73 -6.73 14.16 -0.47
C LYS A 73 -6.59 15.40 -1.34
N THR A 74 -6.46 16.56 -0.71
CA THR A 74 -6.32 17.86 -1.37
C THR A 74 -5.02 18.53 -0.95
N LEU A 75 -4.61 19.55 -1.72
CA LEU A 75 -3.41 20.33 -1.39
C LEU A 75 -3.58 21.09 -0.07
N ASP A 76 -4.77 21.61 0.22
CA ASP A 76 -5.03 22.35 1.45
C ASP A 76 -4.97 21.43 2.67
N GLU A 77 -5.60 20.24 2.60
CA GLU A 77 -5.46 19.21 3.63
C GLU A 77 -4.00 18.80 3.85
N LEU A 78 -3.22 18.71 2.77
CA LEU A 78 -1.80 18.38 2.85
C LEU A 78 -0.99 19.47 3.59
N LYS A 79 -1.26 20.73 3.30
CA LYS A 79 -0.62 21.87 4.00
C LYS A 79 -0.96 21.89 5.49
N GLU A 80 -2.23 21.68 5.83
CA GLU A 80 -2.66 21.59 7.22
C GLU A 80 -2.03 20.40 7.95
N ALA A 81 -1.99 19.23 7.32
CA ALA A 81 -1.38 18.03 7.88
C ALA A 81 0.13 18.23 8.11
N ALA A 82 0.82 18.82 7.15
CA ALA A 82 2.25 19.13 7.26
C ALA A 82 2.52 20.12 8.39
N ALA A 83 1.69 21.16 8.55
CA ALA A 83 1.80 22.09 9.65
C ALA A 83 1.60 21.43 11.03
N LYS A 84 0.65 20.47 11.13
CA LYS A 84 0.40 19.70 12.36
C LYS A 84 1.54 18.74 12.72
N ILE A 85 2.14 18.11 11.72
CA ILE A 85 3.28 17.18 11.93
C ILE A 85 4.53 17.98 12.32
N GLY A 86 4.73 19.13 11.71
CA GLY A 86 5.96 19.90 11.79
C GLY A 86 6.94 19.56 10.66
N PHE A 87 8.02 20.35 10.57
CA PHE A 87 9.03 20.23 9.52
C PHE A 87 10.41 19.84 10.09
N PRO A 88 11.22 19.07 9.36
CA PRO A 88 10.92 18.50 8.05
C PRO A 88 9.92 17.31 8.16
N CYS A 89 9.09 17.14 7.13
CA CYS A 89 8.19 15.99 7.04
C CYS A 89 8.28 15.32 5.67
N VAL A 90 7.79 14.09 5.57
CA VAL A 90 7.84 13.32 4.32
C VAL A 90 6.41 13.08 3.81
N VAL A 91 6.17 13.53 2.59
CA VAL A 91 4.93 13.24 1.85
C VAL A 91 5.13 11.97 1.03
N LYS A 92 4.16 11.05 1.12
CA LYS A 92 4.21 9.75 0.43
C LYS A 92 2.88 9.44 -0.24
N PRO A 93 2.85 8.94 -1.49
CA PRO A 93 1.65 8.38 -2.07
C PRO A 93 1.13 7.19 -1.23
N LEU A 94 -0.18 6.98 -1.21
CA LEU A 94 -0.77 5.82 -0.50
C LEU A 94 -0.37 4.49 -1.15
N MET A 95 -0.39 4.43 -2.47
CA MET A 95 -0.05 3.24 -3.26
C MET A 95 1.29 3.47 -3.96
N SER A 96 2.36 3.06 -3.34
CA SER A 96 3.69 3.07 -3.95
C SER A 96 4.65 2.16 -3.18
N SER A 97 5.69 1.73 -3.88
CA SER A 97 6.80 0.94 -3.34
C SER A 97 8.14 1.59 -3.67
N SER A 98 9.21 1.08 -3.06
CA SER A 98 10.59 1.45 -3.37
C SER A 98 10.87 2.96 -3.35
N GLY A 99 10.17 3.71 -2.50
CA GLY A 99 10.36 5.16 -2.36
C GLY A 99 9.82 6.02 -3.51
N LYS A 100 9.15 5.44 -4.50
CA LYS A 100 8.60 6.19 -5.63
C LYS A 100 7.57 7.22 -5.18
N GLY A 101 7.66 8.45 -5.71
CA GLY A 101 6.73 9.54 -5.42
C GLY A 101 6.82 10.11 -4.00
N GLN A 102 7.89 9.82 -3.25
CA GLN A 102 8.13 10.45 -1.95
C GLN A 102 8.80 11.80 -2.10
N SER A 103 8.44 12.73 -1.24
CA SER A 103 9.05 14.08 -1.19
C SER A 103 9.36 14.47 0.25
N LEU A 104 10.55 15.00 0.47
CA LEU A 104 10.92 15.66 1.73
C LEU A 104 10.50 17.12 1.66
N VAL A 105 9.72 17.56 2.62
CA VAL A 105 9.17 18.91 2.69
C VAL A 105 9.77 19.64 3.89
N GLY A 106 10.50 20.72 3.63
CA GLY A 106 11.16 21.53 4.66
C GLY A 106 10.31 22.68 5.19
N SER A 107 9.29 23.11 4.45
CA SER A 107 8.36 24.18 4.85
C SER A 107 7.07 24.14 4.03
N VAL A 108 6.03 24.87 4.48
CA VAL A 108 4.75 24.98 3.75
C VAL A 108 4.91 25.59 2.35
N ARG A 109 5.98 26.39 2.14
CA ARG A 109 6.24 27.04 0.83
C ARG A 109 6.72 26.06 -0.25
N CYS A 110 7.13 24.86 0.16
CA CYS A 110 7.65 23.83 -0.74
C CYS A 110 6.58 22.77 -1.11
N VAL A 111 5.33 22.98 -0.73
CA VAL A 111 4.21 22.07 -1.02
C VAL A 111 3.37 22.61 -2.16
#